data_6ed5fbbe2c3ff016f21169af8951b499
#
_entry.id   6ed5fbbe2c3ff016f21169af8951b499
#
_cell.length_a   1.000
_cell.length_b   1.000
_cell.length_c   1.000
_cell.angle_alpha   90.00
_cell.angle_beta   90.00
_cell.angle_gamma   90.00
#
_symmetry.space_group_name_H-M   'P 1'
#
loop_
_entity.id
_entity.type
_entity.pdbx_description
1 polymer ?
#
loop_
_entity_poly.entity_id
_entity_poly.type
_entity_poly.pdbx_seq_one_letter_code
_entity_poly.pdbx_strand_id
1 'polypeptide(L)'
;MISPAQDPYASRTDRSSAIIARQDPVVYENGQYASALDAGQIEQYERDGFILLENLFSDDEIRALSGEVERMTRDPSIVRREEAITEPGSNAVRSIFMVHVLNPVLARLMRDPRLVNVARQILGSEVYIHQSRANMKPGFKGKEFYWHSDFETWHVEDGMPAMRALSCSVLLTDNNECNGPLMLVPGSHRQFISCVGETPNDHYKQSLKKQ
;
A
#
# COMPACT_ATOMS: atom_id res chain seq x y z
N MET A 1 3.40 24.36 -3.81
CA MET A 1 1.95 24.03 -3.83
C MET A 1 1.45 24.29 -5.25
N ILE A 2 0.92 23.27 -5.91
CA ILE A 2 0.29 23.40 -7.22
C ILE A 2 -1.01 24.17 -7.01
N SER A 3 -1.30 25.15 -7.87
CA SER A 3 -2.55 25.87 -7.81
C SER A 3 -3.71 24.90 -8.04
N PRO A 4 -4.83 24.95 -7.28
CA PRO A 4 -5.98 24.07 -7.49
C PRO A 4 -6.57 24.09 -8.92
N ALA A 5 -6.31 25.15 -9.68
CA ALA A 5 -6.69 25.26 -11.09
C ALA A 5 -5.80 24.45 -12.05
N GLN A 6 -4.70 23.89 -11.57
CA GLN A 6 -3.71 23.12 -12.35
C GLN A 6 -3.54 21.69 -11.84
N ASP A 7 -4.25 21.31 -10.78
CA ASP A 7 -4.19 19.96 -10.23
C ASP A 7 -5.03 19.00 -11.08
N PRO A 8 -4.38 18.04 -11.78
CA PRO A 8 -5.11 17.09 -12.63
C PRO A 8 -5.91 16.06 -11.82
N TYR A 9 -5.63 15.92 -10.52
CA TYR A 9 -6.22 14.93 -9.64
C TYR A 9 -6.93 15.58 -8.43
N ALA A 10 -7.60 16.70 -8.64
CA ALA A 10 -8.31 17.40 -7.56
C ALA A 10 -9.32 16.47 -6.89
N SER A 11 -9.24 16.36 -5.56
CA SER A 11 -10.08 15.50 -4.73
C SER A 11 -10.48 16.21 -3.45
N ARG A 12 -11.46 15.65 -2.73
CA ARG A 12 -11.99 16.15 -1.45
C ARG A 12 -12.52 17.59 -1.57
N THR A 13 -13.07 17.90 -2.70
CA THR A 13 -13.77 19.16 -2.93
C THR A 13 -15.22 19.05 -2.47
N ASP A 14 -15.92 20.18 -2.28
CA ASP A 14 -17.37 20.22 -1.98
C ASP A 14 -18.25 19.80 -3.18
N ARG A 15 -17.64 19.35 -4.26
CA ARG A 15 -18.30 18.89 -5.47
C ARG A 15 -18.56 17.39 -5.40
N SER A 16 -19.39 16.90 -6.32
CA SER A 16 -19.58 15.45 -6.51
C SER A 16 -18.26 14.77 -6.90
N SER A 17 -18.10 13.49 -6.52
CA SER A 17 -16.98 12.66 -6.99
C SER A 17 -16.95 12.61 -8.51
N ALA A 18 -15.76 12.52 -9.08
CA ALA A 18 -15.51 12.41 -10.51
C ALA A 18 -14.58 11.24 -10.81
N ILE A 19 -14.77 10.65 -11.98
CA ILE A 19 -13.82 9.68 -12.54
C ILE A 19 -12.98 10.44 -13.58
N ILE A 20 -11.68 10.50 -13.34
CA ILE A 20 -10.71 11.23 -14.14
C ILE A 20 -9.75 10.21 -14.77
N ALA A 21 -9.50 10.30 -16.07
CA ALA A 21 -8.49 9.44 -16.70
C ALA A 21 -7.10 9.71 -16.12
N ARG A 22 -6.36 8.65 -15.83
CA ARG A 22 -4.96 8.77 -15.41
C ARG A 22 -4.17 9.50 -16.49
N GLN A 23 -3.33 10.45 -16.08
CA GLN A 23 -2.48 11.24 -16.97
C GLN A 23 -1.03 10.76 -16.97
N ASP A 24 -0.63 10.07 -15.92
CA ASP A 24 0.73 9.56 -15.75
C ASP A 24 0.89 8.19 -16.41
N PRO A 25 2.10 7.81 -16.86
CA PRO A 25 2.39 6.45 -17.29
C PRO A 25 2.06 5.41 -16.21
N VAL A 26 1.62 4.22 -16.62
CA VAL A 26 1.47 3.06 -15.72
C VAL A 26 2.83 2.47 -15.41
N VAL A 27 3.66 2.28 -16.45
CA VAL A 27 5.06 1.87 -16.35
C VAL A 27 5.93 2.99 -16.87
N TYR A 28 6.90 3.40 -16.08
CA TYR A 28 7.87 4.43 -16.45
C TYR A 28 9.09 3.75 -17.08
N GLU A 29 9.07 3.58 -18.39
CA GLU A 29 10.17 2.93 -19.09
C GLU A 29 11.50 3.68 -18.89
N ASN A 30 12.46 2.96 -18.34
CA ASN A 30 13.84 3.40 -18.27
C ASN A 30 14.72 2.14 -18.38
N GLY A 31 15.38 1.95 -19.51
CA GLY A 31 16.20 0.78 -19.78
C GLY A 31 17.32 0.47 -18.77
N GLN A 32 17.56 1.39 -17.82
CA GLN A 32 18.52 1.19 -16.74
C GLN A 32 18.06 0.15 -15.72
N TYR A 33 16.75 -0.03 -15.52
CA TYR A 33 16.17 -0.90 -14.48
C TYR A 33 15.43 -2.12 -15.07
N ALA A 34 15.85 -2.60 -16.22
CA ALA A 34 15.24 -3.75 -16.84
C ALA A 34 15.51 -5.06 -16.06
N SER A 35 14.60 -6.04 -16.20
CA SER A 35 14.79 -7.47 -15.94
C SER A 35 14.34 -8.08 -14.60
N ALA A 36 13.62 -7.38 -13.75
CA ALA A 36 12.95 -8.02 -12.60
C ALA A 36 11.65 -8.73 -13.02
N LEU A 37 10.94 -8.14 -14.00
CA LEU A 37 9.74 -8.68 -14.64
C LEU A 37 10.03 -8.92 -16.12
N ASP A 38 9.49 -9.99 -16.68
CA ASP A 38 9.51 -10.21 -18.13
C ASP A 38 8.47 -9.35 -18.88
N ALA A 39 8.52 -9.38 -20.22
CA ALA A 39 7.63 -8.56 -21.06
C ALA A 39 6.14 -8.89 -20.82
N GLY A 40 5.79 -10.17 -20.68
CA GLY A 40 4.41 -10.59 -20.45
C GLY A 40 3.88 -10.13 -19.10
N GLN A 41 4.75 -10.12 -18.07
CA GLN A 41 4.43 -9.60 -16.74
C GLN A 41 4.23 -8.07 -16.75
N ILE A 42 5.02 -7.35 -17.52
CA ILE A 42 4.84 -5.90 -17.71
C ILE A 42 3.53 -5.61 -18.45
N GLU A 43 3.23 -6.33 -19.54
CA GLU A 43 1.95 -6.20 -20.25
C GLU A 43 0.75 -6.50 -19.34
N GLN A 44 0.85 -7.52 -18.50
CA GLN A 44 -0.17 -7.84 -17.49
C GLN A 44 -0.35 -6.68 -16.51
N TYR A 45 0.75 -6.14 -15.97
CA TYR A 45 0.70 -5.01 -15.05
C TYR A 45 0.09 -3.77 -15.68
N GLU A 46 0.45 -3.47 -16.94
CA GLU A 46 -0.15 -2.35 -17.68
C GLU A 46 -1.64 -2.55 -17.96
N ARG A 47 -2.06 -3.78 -18.24
CA ARG A 47 -3.46 -4.11 -18.50
C ARG A 47 -4.32 -4.07 -17.26
N ASP A 48 -3.88 -4.73 -16.19
CA ASP A 48 -4.67 -5.04 -15.00
C ASP A 48 -4.42 -4.07 -13.84
N GLY A 49 -3.23 -3.44 -13.77
CA GLY A 49 -2.80 -2.54 -12.70
C GLY A 49 -2.21 -3.26 -11.49
N PHE A 50 -2.08 -4.58 -11.57
CA PHE A 50 -1.42 -5.40 -10.57
C PHE A 50 -0.82 -6.66 -11.20
N ILE A 51 0.11 -7.26 -10.46
CA ILE A 51 0.69 -8.55 -10.80
C ILE A 51 0.86 -9.37 -9.52
N LEU A 52 0.61 -10.66 -9.60
CA LEU A 52 0.90 -11.62 -8.53
C LEU A 52 2.19 -12.36 -8.87
N LEU A 53 3.16 -12.29 -7.97
CA LEU A 53 4.42 -13.02 -8.06
C LEU A 53 4.36 -14.19 -7.07
N GLU A 54 3.92 -15.35 -7.57
CA GLU A 54 3.78 -16.54 -6.75
C GLU A 54 5.15 -17.11 -6.35
N ASN A 55 5.23 -17.67 -5.15
CA ASN A 55 6.42 -18.35 -4.62
C ASN A 55 7.70 -17.50 -4.62
N LEU A 56 7.55 -16.16 -4.53
CA LEU A 56 8.68 -15.25 -4.45
C LEU A 56 9.53 -15.45 -3.18
N PHE A 57 8.90 -15.87 -2.11
CA PHE A 57 9.49 -16.22 -0.83
C PHE A 57 9.21 -17.68 -0.50
N SER A 58 10.16 -18.34 0.13
CA SER A 58 9.98 -19.70 0.63
C SER A 58 9.07 -19.76 1.85
N ASP A 59 8.51 -20.92 2.13
CA ASP A 59 7.65 -21.15 3.30
C ASP A 59 8.39 -20.83 4.61
N ASP A 60 9.71 -21.07 4.68
CA ASP A 60 10.52 -20.74 5.85
C ASP A 60 10.65 -19.22 6.05
N GLU A 61 10.86 -18.48 4.96
CA GLU A 61 10.88 -17.01 5.00
C GLU A 61 9.49 -16.46 5.43
N ILE A 62 8.40 -16.98 4.86
CA ILE A 62 7.05 -16.57 5.23
C ILE A 62 6.75 -16.89 6.69
N ARG A 63 7.11 -18.08 7.18
CA ARG A 63 6.94 -18.43 8.61
C ARG A 63 7.72 -17.50 9.52
N ALA A 64 8.96 -17.17 9.17
CA ALA A 64 9.77 -16.26 9.95
C ALA A 64 9.18 -14.84 9.99
N LEU A 65 8.73 -14.33 8.85
CA LEU A 65 8.07 -13.01 8.74
C LEU A 65 6.76 -12.95 9.51
N SER A 66 5.92 -13.98 9.38
CA SER A 66 4.64 -14.09 10.09
C SER A 66 4.87 -14.14 11.61
N GLY A 67 5.82 -14.94 12.07
CA GLY A 67 6.18 -15.01 13.49
C GLY A 67 6.67 -13.67 14.03
N GLU A 68 7.39 -12.89 13.23
CA GLU A 68 7.87 -11.59 13.63
C GLU A 68 6.74 -10.56 13.72
N VAL A 69 5.81 -10.56 12.78
CA VAL A 69 4.60 -9.73 12.84
C VAL A 69 3.75 -10.10 14.06
N GLU A 70 3.56 -11.39 14.32
CA GLU A 70 2.83 -11.86 15.48
C GLU A 70 3.49 -11.42 16.79
N ARG A 71 4.82 -11.48 16.89
CA ARG A 71 5.58 -10.98 18.04
C ARG A 71 5.30 -9.48 18.26
N MET A 72 5.33 -8.68 17.19
CA MET A 72 5.06 -7.24 17.26
C MET A 72 3.66 -6.94 17.80
N THR A 73 2.64 -7.73 17.45
CA THR A 73 1.27 -7.53 17.94
C THR A 73 1.10 -7.83 19.44
N ARG A 74 2.03 -8.55 20.03
CA ARG A 74 2.07 -8.91 21.47
C ARG A 74 3.03 -8.07 22.29
N ASP A 75 3.90 -7.31 21.66
CA ASP A 75 4.90 -6.48 22.33
C ASP A 75 4.27 -5.18 22.86
N PRO A 76 4.19 -5.00 24.20
CA PRO A 76 3.58 -3.80 24.78
C PRO A 76 4.32 -2.52 24.41
N SER A 77 5.61 -2.59 24.08
CA SER A 77 6.39 -1.44 23.66
C SER A 77 6.01 -0.95 22.25
N ILE A 78 5.46 -1.84 21.42
CA ILE A 78 4.96 -1.54 20.08
C ILE A 78 3.46 -1.22 20.13
N VAL A 79 2.67 -2.04 20.81
CA VAL A 79 1.21 -1.90 20.84
C VAL A 79 0.74 -0.58 21.46
N ARG A 80 1.53 0.01 22.37
CA ARG A 80 1.24 1.31 22.99
C ARG A 80 1.65 2.51 22.14
N ARG A 81 2.34 2.30 21.03
CA ARG A 81 2.78 3.38 20.14
C ARG A 81 1.61 3.91 19.31
N GLU A 82 1.74 5.13 18.83
CA GLU A 82 0.76 5.72 17.93
C GLU A 82 0.70 5.03 16.57
N GLU A 83 1.78 4.35 16.17
CA GLU A 83 1.85 3.57 14.93
C GLU A 83 1.01 2.28 14.99
N ALA A 84 0.61 1.83 16.17
CA ALA A 84 -0.24 0.65 16.33
C ALA A 84 -1.72 1.06 16.41
N ILE A 85 -2.48 0.63 15.41
CA ILE A 85 -3.92 0.85 15.33
C ILE A 85 -4.64 -0.40 15.81
N THR A 86 -5.57 -0.22 16.75
CA THR A 86 -6.41 -1.31 17.27
C THR A 86 -7.83 -1.23 16.72
N GLU A 87 -8.52 -2.36 16.71
CA GLU A 87 -9.93 -2.39 16.37
C GLU A 87 -10.78 -1.64 17.38
N PRO A 88 -11.75 -0.83 16.94
CA PRO A 88 -12.69 -0.18 17.83
C PRO A 88 -13.43 -1.21 18.71
N GLY A 89 -13.42 -0.97 20.02
CA GLY A 89 -14.11 -1.86 20.99
C GLY A 89 -13.36 -3.16 21.33
N SER A 90 -12.13 -3.33 20.84
CA SER A 90 -11.22 -4.39 21.26
C SER A 90 -9.79 -3.87 21.30
N ASN A 91 -8.89 -4.59 21.98
CA ASN A 91 -7.46 -4.28 21.97
C ASN A 91 -6.70 -5.04 20.89
N ALA A 92 -7.41 -5.68 19.96
CA ALA A 92 -6.78 -6.41 18.88
C ALA A 92 -6.08 -5.44 17.91
N VAL A 93 -4.82 -5.69 17.63
CA VAL A 93 -4.06 -4.87 16.69
C VAL A 93 -4.58 -5.14 15.28
N ARG A 94 -4.93 -4.07 14.57
CA ARG A 94 -5.40 -4.07 13.18
C ARG A 94 -4.28 -3.76 12.20
N SER A 95 -3.46 -2.76 12.53
CA SER A 95 -2.34 -2.34 11.70
C SER A 95 -1.19 -1.84 12.57
N ILE A 96 0.02 -2.05 12.12
CA ILE A 96 1.22 -1.42 12.68
C ILE A 96 1.89 -0.69 11.52
N PHE A 97 2.00 0.63 11.63
CA PHE A 97 2.70 1.46 10.66
C PHE A 97 4.20 1.54 10.95
N MET A 98 4.98 2.09 10.00
CA MET A 98 6.42 2.27 10.11
C MET A 98 7.19 0.98 10.45
N VAL A 99 6.70 -0.17 10.02
CA VAL A 99 7.31 -1.45 10.37
C VAL A 99 8.78 -1.56 9.91
N HIS A 100 9.17 -0.83 8.87
CA HIS A 100 10.57 -0.75 8.39
C HIS A 100 11.49 0.02 9.36
N VAL A 101 10.95 0.83 10.26
CA VAL A 101 11.69 1.54 11.31
C VAL A 101 11.63 0.76 12.62
N LEU A 102 10.46 0.19 12.92
CA LEU A 102 10.21 -0.47 14.19
C LEU A 102 10.82 -1.88 14.28
N ASN A 103 11.10 -2.50 13.14
CA ASN A 103 11.51 -3.90 13.11
C ASN A 103 12.63 -4.16 12.07
N PRO A 104 13.81 -4.65 12.49
CA PRO A 104 14.94 -4.86 11.59
C PRO A 104 14.73 -6.01 10.59
N VAL A 105 13.86 -6.99 10.91
CA VAL A 105 13.53 -8.09 9.98
C VAL A 105 12.67 -7.54 8.84
N LEU A 106 11.63 -6.77 9.17
CA LEU A 106 10.78 -6.15 8.18
C LEU A 106 11.51 -5.05 7.39
N ALA A 107 12.45 -4.35 8.02
CA ALA A 107 13.34 -3.43 7.31
C ALA A 107 14.20 -4.13 6.24
N ARG A 108 14.67 -5.35 6.50
CA ARG A 108 15.38 -6.16 5.50
C ARG A 108 14.46 -6.62 4.38
N LEU A 109 13.26 -7.11 4.71
CA LEU A 109 12.26 -7.47 3.71
C LEU A 109 12.00 -6.34 2.71
N MET A 110 11.81 -5.12 3.19
CA MET A 110 11.51 -3.96 2.35
C MET A 110 12.68 -3.47 1.51
N ARG A 111 13.88 -3.99 1.75
CA ARG A 111 15.07 -3.78 0.93
C ARG A 111 15.44 -5.00 0.10
N ASP A 112 14.62 -6.04 0.13
CA ASP A 112 14.88 -7.26 -0.62
C ASP A 112 14.91 -6.97 -2.12
N PRO A 113 15.97 -7.35 -2.85
CA PRO A 113 16.07 -7.09 -4.28
C PRO A 113 14.91 -7.66 -5.10
N ARG A 114 14.28 -8.74 -4.65
CA ARG A 114 13.10 -9.33 -5.30
C ARG A 114 11.91 -8.35 -5.36
N LEU A 115 11.78 -7.46 -4.38
CA LEU A 115 10.73 -6.42 -4.32
C LEU A 115 11.23 -5.10 -4.93
N VAL A 116 12.42 -4.67 -4.52
CA VAL A 116 12.96 -3.35 -4.90
C VAL A 116 13.20 -3.26 -6.41
N ASN A 117 13.70 -4.32 -7.05
CA ASN A 117 13.97 -4.30 -8.48
C ASN A 117 12.68 -4.26 -9.31
N VAL A 118 11.60 -4.90 -8.86
CA VAL A 118 10.27 -4.76 -9.48
C VAL A 118 9.79 -3.31 -9.41
N ALA A 119 9.90 -2.69 -8.23
CA ALA A 119 9.52 -1.30 -8.05
C ALA A 119 10.35 -0.35 -8.93
N ARG A 120 11.67 -0.55 -9.00
CA ARG A 120 12.55 0.24 -9.86
C ARG A 120 12.21 0.10 -11.34
N GLN A 121 11.91 -1.12 -11.79
CA GLN A 121 11.54 -1.36 -13.18
C GLN A 121 10.24 -0.66 -13.55
N ILE A 122 9.20 -0.81 -12.73
CA ILE A 122 7.89 -0.19 -12.98
C ILE A 122 7.98 1.35 -12.89
N LEU A 123 8.68 1.87 -11.87
CA LEU A 123 8.76 3.32 -11.62
C LEU A 123 9.88 4.00 -12.42
N GLY A 124 10.75 3.26 -13.10
CA GLY A 124 11.84 3.76 -13.94
C GLY A 124 12.84 4.64 -13.17
N SER A 125 13.04 4.41 -11.88
CA SER A 125 13.94 5.21 -11.03
C SER A 125 14.36 4.48 -9.77
N GLU A 126 15.31 5.06 -9.03
CA GLU A 126 15.51 4.71 -7.63
C GLU A 126 14.23 4.96 -6.83
N VAL A 127 14.02 4.15 -5.81
CA VAL A 127 12.80 4.15 -5.00
C VAL A 127 13.10 4.34 -3.52
N TYR A 128 12.14 4.88 -2.80
CA TYR A 128 12.15 4.97 -1.34
C TYR A 128 10.83 4.45 -0.78
N ILE A 129 10.84 4.13 0.51
CA ILE A 129 9.61 3.70 1.20
C ILE A 129 8.82 4.95 1.59
N HIS A 130 7.69 5.16 0.94
CA HIS A 130 6.75 6.23 1.30
C HIS A 130 5.98 5.85 2.56
N GLN A 131 5.44 4.63 2.60
CA GLN A 131 4.71 4.10 3.75
C GLN A 131 5.00 2.60 3.90
N SER A 132 5.02 2.10 5.12
CA SER A 132 5.04 0.66 5.39
C SER A 132 4.11 0.29 6.51
N ARG A 133 3.42 -0.83 6.36
CA ARG A 133 2.50 -1.32 7.38
C ARG A 133 2.40 -2.85 7.36
N ALA A 134 2.16 -3.42 8.53
CA ALA A 134 1.64 -4.78 8.66
C ALA A 134 0.15 -4.68 8.99
N ASN A 135 -0.68 -5.33 8.18
CA ASN A 135 -2.13 -5.38 8.39
C ASN A 135 -2.51 -6.75 8.92
N MET A 136 -3.29 -6.76 9.97
CA MET A 136 -3.92 -7.94 10.54
C MET A 136 -5.43 -7.81 10.42
N LYS A 137 -6.10 -8.93 10.21
CA LYS A 137 -7.56 -8.98 10.26
C LYS A 137 -7.99 -9.90 11.40
N PRO A 138 -8.17 -9.35 12.62
CA PRO A 138 -8.62 -10.15 13.75
C PRO A 138 -9.95 -10.83 13.43
N GLY A 139 -10.01 -12.15 13.67
CA GLY A 139 -11.20 -12.93 13.37
C GLY A 139 -12.46 -12.40 14.06
N PHE A 140 -13.61 -12.53 13.42
CA PHE A 140 -14.99 -12.21 13.87
C PHE A 140 -15.28 -10.75 14.23
N LYS A 141 -14.30 -9.93 14.56
CA LYS A 141 -14.46 -8.53 14.97
C LYS A 141 -13.67 -7.53 14.11
N GLY A 142 -12.90 -8.01 13.13
CA GLY A 142 -12.15 -7.17 12.23
C GLY A 142 -13.09 -6.43 11.29
N LYS A 143 -12.98 -5.10 11.26
CA LYS A 143 -13.71 -4.28 10.30
C LYS A 143 -13.08 -4.39 8.91
N GLU A 144 -13.89 -4.16 7.90
CA GLU A 144 -13.44 -4.04 6.51
C GLU A 144 -12.56 -2.80 6.29
N PHE A 145 -11.73 -2.86 5.27
CA PHE A 145 -11.14 -1.68 4.66
C PHE A 145 -12.03 -1.31 3.46
N TYR A 146 -12.52 -0.07 3.44
CA TYR A 146 -13.32 0.41 2.31
C TYR A 146 -12.51 0.44 1.03
N TRP A 147 -13.21 0.38 -0.12
CA TRP A 147 -12.59 0.65 -1.40
C TRP A 147 -11.96 2.04 -1.41
N HIS A 148 -10.69 2.12 -1.71
CA HIS A 148 -9.93 3.37 -1.74
C HIS A 148 -8.79 3.28 -2.76
N SER A 149 -8.25 4.42 -3.10
CA SER A 149 -6.97 4.54 -3.81
C SER A 149 -5.93 5.08 -2.84
N ASP A 150 -4.83 4.36 -2.65
CA ASP A 150 -3.71 4.85 -1.84
C ASP A 150 -3.19 6.19 -2.40
N PHE A 151 -3.10 6.32 -3.72
CA PHE A 151 -2.64 7.55 -4.36
C PHE A 151 -3.55 8.76 -4.03
N GLU A 152 -4.85 8.61 -3.96
CA GLU A 152 -5.75 9.70 -3.59
C GLU A 152 -5.37 10.31 -2.24
N THR A 153 -5.13 9.45 -1.26
CA THR A 153 -4.70 9.88 0.07
C THR A 153 -3.31 10.53 0.03
N TRP A 154 -2.34 9.90 -0.62
CA TRP A 154 -0.98 10.45 -0.71
C TRP A 154 -0.91 11.75 -1.49
N HIS A 155 -1.74 11.89 -2.54
CA HIS A 155 -1.82 13.13 -3.31
C HIS A 155 -2.36 14.28 -2.47
N VAL A 156 -3.50 14.08 -1.81
CA VAL A 156 -4.18 15.14 -1.07
C VAL A 156 -3.49 15.45 0.27
N GLU A 157 -3.03 14.43 0.99
CA GLU A 157 -2.51 14.60 2.36
C GLU A 157 -0.99 14.78 2.39
N ASP A 158 -0.26 14.08 1.53
CA ASP A 158 1.20 14.07 1.52
C ASP A 158 1.79 14.92 0.38
N GLY A 159 0.94 15.42 -0.54
CA GLY A 159 1.36 16.26 -1.66
C GLY A 159 2.09 15.49 -2.76
N MET A 160 1.81 14.19 -2.94
CA MET A 160 2.40 13.39 -4.02
C MET A 160 1.93 13.91 -5.38
N PRO A 161 2.81 14.41 -6.25
CA PRO A 161 2.40 15.21 -7.42
C PRO A 161 1.90 14.39 -8.60
N ALA A 162 2.24 13.09 -8.67
CA ALA A 162 1.96 12.22 -9.82
C ALA A 162 1.67 10.80 -9.36
N MET A 163 0.93 10.01 -10.16
CA MET A 163 0.68 8.58 -9.91
C MET A 163 1.95 7.74 -10.16
N ARG A 164 3.05 8.12 -9.50
CA ARG A 164 4.35 7.44 -9.61
C ARG A 164 4.72 6.77 -8.29
N ALA A 165 3.84 5.87 -7.87
CA ALA A 165 4.02 5.02 -6.71
C ALA A 165 3.37 3.67 -6.95
N LEU A 166 3.80 2.65 -6.23
CA LEU A 166 3.16 1.35 -6.22
C LEU A 166 3.12 0.78 -4.80
N SER A 167 2.09 0.00 -4.51
CA SER A 167 1.98 -0.78 -3.28
C SER A 167 2.47 -2.20 -3.53
N CYS A 168 3.33 -2.68 -2.65
CA CYS A 168 3.80 -4.07 -2.67
C CYS A 168 3.30 -4.78 -1.41
N SER A 169 2.50 -5.82 -1.59
CA SER A 169 1.94 -6.62 -0.49
C SER A 169 2.56 -8.01 -0.46
N VAL A 170 3.20 -8.37 0.66
CA VAL A 170 3.67 -9.73 0.94
C VAL A 170 2.63 -10.42 1.78
N LEU A 171 2.02 -11.47 1.25
CA LEU A 171 1.00 -12.25 1.93
C LEU A 171 1.66 -13.25 2.88
N LEU A 172 1.37 -13.14 4.18
CA LEU A 172 1.98 -13.97 5.23
C LEU A 172 1.09 -15.12 5.68
N THR A 173 -0.12 -15.20 5.15
CA THR A 173 -1.11 -16.25 5.40
C THR A 173 -1.87 -16.56 4.13
N ASP A 174 -2.49 -17.73 4.05
CA ASP A 174 -3.42 -18.02 2.97
C ASP A 174 -4.54 -16.99 2.92
N ASN A 175 -4.84 -16.51 1.71
CA ASN A 175 -5.92 -15.57 1.49
C ASN A 175 -7.06 -16.27 0.74
N ASN A 176 -8.25 -16.21 1.30
CA ASN A 176 -9.46 -16.79 0.73
C ASN A 176 -10.68 -15.91 1.07
N GLU A 177 -11.80 -16.18 0.47
CA GLU A 177 -13.04 -15.41 0.65
C GLU A 177 -13.54 -15.30 2.10
N CYS A 178 -13.11 -16.22 2.98
CA CYS A 178 -13.57 -16.26 4.37
C CYS A 178 -12.69 -15.46 5.34
N ASN A 179 -11.48 -15.08 4.96
CA ASN A 179 -10.52 -14.42 5.88
C ASN A 179 -10.21 -12.95 5.54
N GLY A 180 -11.01 -12.36 4.65
CA GLY A 180 -10.90 -10.95 4.29
C GLY A 180 -9.66 -10.63 3.46
N PRO A 181 -9.56 -11.20 2.27
CA PRO A 181 -8.43 -11.05 1.38
C PRO A 181 -8.29 -9.61 0.85
N LEU A 182 -7.11 -9.29 0.33
CA LEU A 182 -6.95 -8.09 -0.49
C LEU A 182 -7.77 -8.26 -1.78
N MET A 183 -8.63 -7.29 -2.04
CA MET A 183 -9.45 -7.25 -3.25
C MET A 183 -8.96 -6.13 -4.16
N LEU A 184 -8.84 -6.40 -5.45
CA LEU A 184 -8.39 -5.45 -6.46
C LEU A 184 -9.42 -5.39 -7.60
N VAL A 185 -9.57 -4.22 -8.21
CA VAL A 185 -10.42 -4.02 -9.39
C VAL A 185 -9.52 -3.90 -10.61
N PRO A 186 -9.48 -4.93 -11.49
CA PRO A 186 -8.64 -4.87 -12.69
C PRO A 186 -8.95 -3.64 -13.55
N GLY A 187 -7.92 -2.97 -14.03
CA GLY A 187 -8.03 -1.79 -14.88
C GLY A 187 -8.34 -0.48 -14.14
N SER A 188 -8.64 -0.51 -12.82
CA SER A 188 -8.96 0.69 -12.05
C SER A 188 -7.80 1.69 -11.96
N HIS A 189 -6.58 1.23 -12.08
CA HIS A 189 -5.35 2.05 -12.06
C HIS A 189 -5.26 3.04 -13.24
N ARG A 190 -6.09 2.88 -14.27
CA ARG A 190 -6.18 3.81 -15.41
C ARG A 190 -7.05 5.03 -15.13
N GLN A 191 -7.62 5.09 -13.96
CA GLN A 191 -8.53 6.14 -13.55
C GLN A 191 -8.16 6.64 -12.16
N PHE A 192 -8.45 7.92 -11.93
CA PHE A 192 -8.47 8.52 -10.61
C PHE A 192 -9.91 8.77 -10.22
N ILE A 193 -10.31 8.30 -9.05
CA ILE A 193 -11.65 8.52 -8.52
C ILE A 193 -11.51 9.52 -7.38
N SER A 194 -12.03 10.73 -7.60
CA SER A 194 -12.00 11.77 -6.56
C SER A 194 -13.00 11.46 -5.45
N CYS A 195 -12.62 11.81 -4.22
CA CYS A 195 -13.48 11.72 -3.05
C CYS A 195 -14.23 13.02 -2.79
N VAL A 196 -15.31 12.93 -2.01
CA VAL A 196 -16.06 14.07 -1.49
C VAL A 196 -15.83 14.14 0.01
N GLY A 197 -15.47 15.33 0.52
CA GLY A 197 -15.20 15.52 1.93
C GLY A 197 -13.92 14.86 2.42
N GLU A 198 -13.77 14.75 3.72
CA GLU A 198 -12.58 14.20 4.36
C GLU A 198 -12.70 12.67 4.57
N THR A 199 -11.54 12.01 4.60
CA THR A 199 -11.51 10.61 5.04
C THR A 199 -11.96 10.53 6.51
N PRO A 200 -12.86 9.59 6.89
CA PRO A 200 -13.30 9.45 8.26
C PRO A 200 -12.13 9.28 9.22
N ASN A 201 -12.11 10.09 10.28
CA ASN A 201 -11.00 10.14 11.25
C ASN A 201 -10.83 8.86 12.08
N ASP A 202 -11.82 8.01 12.12
CA ASP A 202 -11.82 6.73 12.86
C ASP A 202 -11.00 5.63 12.16
N HIS A 203 -10.52 5.86 10.93
CA HIS A 203 -9.69 4.90 10.18
C HIS A 203 -8.19 5.10 10.41
N TYR A 204 -7.75 6.32 10.72
CA TYR A 204 -6.32 6.66 10.90
C TYR A 204 -6.13 7.64 12.04
N LYS A 205 -5.03 7.50 12.77
CA LYS A 205 -4.50 8.60 13.58
C LYS A 205 -3.86 9.61 12.62
N GLN A 206 -4.26 10.86 12.70
CA GLN A 206 -3.78 11.90 11.77
C GLN A 206 -2.26 12.09 11.79
N SER A 207 -1.61 11.84 12.92
CA SER A 207 -0.15 11.89 13.05
C SER A 207 0.60 10.91 12.15
N LEU A 208 -0.04 9.84 11.69
CA LEU A 208 0.55 8.82 10.81
C LEU A 208 0.43 9.13 9.32
N LYS A 209 -0.26 10.20 8.97
CA LYS A 209 -0.49 10.62 7.59
C LYS A 209 0.69 11.40 6.99
N LYS A 210 1.66 11.81 7.80
CA LYS A 210 2.82 12.64 7.43
C LYS A 210 4.14 11.90 7.59
N GLN A 211 4.21 10.67 7.20
CA GLN A 211 5.44 9.87 7.26
C GLN A 211 6.26 9.95 5.98
#